data_0f72a0e212ee7dea9c5deb4e796dcec9
#
_entry.id   0f72a0e212ee7dea9c5deb4e796dcec9
#
_cell.length_a   1.000
_cell.length_b   1.000
_cell.length_c   1.000
_cell.angle_alpha   90.00
_cell.angle_beta   90.00
_cell.angle_gamma   90.00
#
_symmetry.space_group_name_H-M   'P 1'
#
loop_
_entity.id
_entity.type
_entity.pdbx_description
1 polymer ?
#
loop_
_entity_poly.entity_id
_entity_poly.type
_entity_poly.pdbx_seq_one_letter_code
_entity_poly.pdbx_strand_id
1 'polypeptide(L)'
;MAGDPMGNSSTKGSADSKGDKLHVVTTFYPMYEFTKQIVKDKGDVDLLIPSSVEPHDWEPTPKDIANIQDADLFVYNSEYMETWVPSAEKSMGQGHAVFVNASKGIDLMEGSEEEHEEHDHGEHEHSHAMDPHVWLSPVLAQKEVKNITAQIVKQDPDNKEYYEKNSKEYIAKLQDLDKLYRTTAKKAEKKEFITQHTAFGYLAKEYGLKQVPIAGLSPDQEPSAASLAKLKTYAKEHNVKVIYFEEIASSKVADTLASEIGAKTEVLNTLEGLSKEEQDKGLGYIDIMKQNLDALKDSLLVKSLEHHHHHH
;
A
#
# COMPACT_ATOMS: atom_id res chain seq x y z
N MET A 1 -41.65 -14.57 -16.97
CA MET A 1 -41.10 -14.32 -16.73
C MET A 1 -40.22 -14.24 -16.66
N ALA A 2 -40.04 -14.18 -16.74
CA ALA A 2 -39.12 -14.13 -16.68
C ALA A 2 -38.24 -13.90 -16.48
N GLY A 3 -37.97 -13.77 -16.47
CA GLY A 3 -36.88 -13.75 -16.32
C GLY A 3 -36.19 -13.45 -16.26
N ASP A 4 -36.27 -13.42 -16.52
CA ASP A 4 -35.48 -13.29 -16.56
C ASP A 4 -34.59 -13.22 -16.26
N PRO A 5 -34.54 -13.44 -16.30
CA PRO A 5 -33.66 -13.58 -16.07
C PRO A 5 -32.82 -13.34 -15.95
N MET A 6 -32.55 -13.44 -15.87
CA MET A 6 -31.64 -13.31 -15.79
C MET A 6 -30.88 -12.90 -16.15
N GLY A 7 -31.08 -12.98 -16.46
CA GLY A 7 -30.28 -12.74 -16.97
C GLY A 7 -29.86 -12.17 -17.11
N ASN A 8 -29.76 -12.00 -17.17
CA ASN A 8 -29.19 -11.47 -17.42
C ASN A 8 -28.34 -10.97 -17.21
N SER A 9 -28.29 -11.22 -16.76
CA SER A 9 -27.05 -10.91 -16.51
C SER A 9 -26.22 -10.54 -17.57
N SER A 10 -26.37 -11.13 -18.38
CA SER A 10 -25.55 -11.00 -19.45
C SER A 10 -25.45 -9.65 -19.90
N THR A 11 -26.43 -9.07 -19.90
CA THR A 11 -26.33 -7.85 -20.40
C THR A 11 -25.53 -6.96 -19.64
N LYS A 12 -25.02 -7.49 -18.93
CA LYS A 12 -24.41 -6.89 -18.29
C LYS A 12 -23.58 -6.01 -18.47
N GLY A 13 -22.85 -6.23 -18.79
CA GLY A 13 -21.99 -5.25 -19.03
C GLY A 13 -22.52 -3.95 -18.87
N SER A 14 -23.58 -3.84 -18.97
CA SER A 14 -24.14 -2.53 -18.91
C SER A 14 -24.65 -2.23 -17.53
N ALA A 15 -23.98 -1.40 -16.85
CA ALA A 15 -24.43 -0.95 -15.57
C ALA A 15 -25.68 -0.09 -15.70
N ASP A 16 -26.00 0.27 -16.90
CA ASP A 16 -27.22 0.99 -17.15
C ASP A 16 -28.42 0.17 -16.90
N SER A 17 -28.28 -1.12 -17.01
CA SER A 17 -29.39 -2.00 -16.86
C SER A 17 -29.95 -1.88 -15.48
N LYS A 18 -31.24 -1.88 -15.35
CA LYS A 18 -31.88 -1.72 -14.08
C LYS A 18 -31.55 -2.86 -13.17
N GLY A 19 -31.10 -2.58 -12.02
CA GLY A 19 -30.76 -3.59 -11.05
C GLY A 19 -29.37 -4.17 -11.19
N ASP A 20 -28.74 -3.94 -12.34
CA ASP A 20 -27.38 -4.42 -12.48
C ASP A 20 -26.45 -3.46 -11.82
N LYS A 21 -25.56 -3.98 -11.01
CA LYS A 21 -24.55 -3.18 -10.34
C LYS A 21 -23.25 -3.30 -11.08
N LEU A 22 -22.48 -2.22 -11.04
CA LEU A 22 -21.12 -2.27 -11.53
C LEU A 22 -20.34 -3.30 -10.72
N HIS A 23 -19.59 -4.15 -11.38
CA HIS A 23 -18.80 -5.17 -10.73
C HIS A 23 -17.32 -4.86 -10.94
N VAL A 24 -16.60 -4.63 -9.84
CA VAL A 24 -15.19 -4.29 -9.88
C VAL A 24 -14.41 -5.31 -9.07
N VAL A 25 -13.38 -5.88 -9.68
CA VAL A 25 -12.45 -6.76 -8.99
C VAL A 25 -11.17 -5.98 -8.73
N THR A 26 -10.69 -6.04 -7.50
CA THR A 26 -9.47 -5.33 -7.08
C THR A 26 -8.46 -6.34 -6.58
N THR A 27 -7.17 -5.99 -6.67
CA THR A 27 -6.12 -6.94 -6.33
C THR A 27 -5.87 -7.02 -4.83
N PHE A 28 -5.38 -5.94 -4.22
CA PHE A 28 -5.03 -5.97 -2.79
C PHE A 28 -5.62 -4.75 -2.12
N TYR A 29 -5.41 -4.62 -0.82
CA TYR A 29 -6.22 -3.76 0.02
C TYR A 29 -6.33 -2.31 -0.46
N PRO A 30 -5.26 -1.59 -0.80
CA PRO A 30 -5.43 -0.18 -1.18
C PRO A 30 -6.32 -0.03 -2.41
N MET A 31 -6.21 -0.94 -3.37
CA MET A 31 -7.05 -0.90 -4.56
C MET A 31 -8.51 -1.12 -4.19
N TYR A 32 -8.75 -2.06 -3.28
CA TYR A 32 -10.09 -2.31 -2.77
C TYR A 32 -10.64 -1.09 -2.05
N GLU A 33 -9.87 -0.54 -1.12
CA GLU A 33 -10.34 0.58 -0.30
C GLU A 33 -10.63 1.80 -1.16
N PHE A 34 -9.72 2.17 -2.06
CA PHE A 34 -9.93 3.35 -2.91
C PHE A 34 -11.16 3.16 -3.80
N THR A 35 -11.31 1.98 -4.38
CA THR A 35 -12.44 1.68 -5.24
C THR A 35 -13.74 1.70 -4.44
N LYS A 36 -13.74 1.09 -3.27
CA LYS A 36 -14.95 1.04 -2.43
C LYS A 36 -15.40 2.44 -2.01
N GLN A 37 -14.44 3.33 -1.72
CA GLN A 37 -14.77 4.71 -1.36
C GLN A 37 -15.45 5.45 -2.50
N ILE A 38 -15.14 5.10 -3.74
CA ILE A 38 -15.75 5.74 -4.90
C ILE A 38 -17.11 5.14 -5.22
N VAL A 39 -17.17 3.81 -5.24
CA VAL A 39 -18.36 3.08 -5.73
C VAL A 39 -19.45 2.96 -4.67
N LYS A 40 -19.05 2.76 -3.43
CA LYS A 40 -19.99 2.56 -2.30
C LYS A 40 -21.07 1.54 -2.66
N ASP A 41 -22.33 1.93 -2.57
CA ASP A 41 -23.43 1.00 -2.77
C ASP A 41 -23.85 0.83 -4.23
N LYS A 42 -23.25 1.60 -5.14
CA LYS A 42 -23.65 1.51 -6.54
C LYS A 42 -23.00 0.36 -7.27
N GLY A 43 -22.08 -0.36 -6.63
CA GLY A 43 -21.45 -1.50 -7.26
C GLY A 43 -20.97 -2.50 -6.24
N ASP A 44 -20.55 -3.65 -6.75
CA ASP A 44 -19.93 -4.69 -5.95
C ASP A 44 -18.44 -4.65 -6.19
N VAL A 45 -17.68 -4.55 -5.12
CA VAL A 45 -16.22 -4.48 -5.19
C VAL A 45 -15.66 -5.69 -4.47
N ASP A 46 -14.88 -6.49 -5.20
CA ASP A 46 -14.27 -7.70 -4.66
C ASP A 46 -12.78 -7.50 -4.45
N LEU A 47 -12.27 -8.08 -3.39
CA LEU A 47 -10.85 -8.10 -3.08
C LEU A 47 -10.33 -9.48 -3.44
N LEU A 48 -9.35 -9.54 -4.34
CA LEU A 48 -8.86 -10.79 -4.87
C LEU A 48 -7.82 -11.46 -3.97
N ILE A 49 -6.90 -10.68 -3.44
CA ILE A 49 -5.77 -11.20 -2.66
C ILE A 49 -6.09 -11.09 -1.18
N PRO A 50 -6.15 -12.23 -0.46
CA PRO A 50 -6.46 -12.17 0.97
C PRO A 50 -5.41 -11.39 1.75
N SER A 51 -5.83 -10.82 2.88
CA SER A 51 -4.94 -10.01 3.71
C SER A 51 -3.74 -10.77 4.23
N SER A 52 -3.87 -12.09 4.37
CA SER A 52 -2.79 -12.90 4.92
C SER A 52 -1.73 -13.29 3.90
N VAL A 53 -1.93 -12.93 2.63
CA VAL A 53 -1.03 -13.31 1.55
C VAL A 53 -0.23 -12.10 1.11
N GLU A 54 1.07 -12.30 0.87
CA GLU A 54 1.94 -11.25 0.35
C GLU A 54 1.59 -11.00 -1.12
N PRO A 55 1.16 -9.78 -1.46
CA PRO A 55 0.71 -9.53 -2.85
C PRO A 55 1.77 -9.78 -3.91
N HIS A 56 3.05 -9.55 -3.60
CA HIS A 56 4.13 -9.78 -4.56
C HIS A 56 4.25 -11.24 -4.96
N ASP A 57 3.90 -12.15 -4.07
CA ASP A 57 4.06 -13.58 -4.29
C ASP A 57 2.79 -14.26 -4.76
N TRP A 58 1.69 -13.54 -4.80
CA TRP A 58 0.40 -14.11 -5.12
C TRP A 58 0.25 -14.29 -6.63
N GLU A 59 -0.33 -15.41 -7.03
CA GLU A 59 -0.64 -15.66 -8.44
C GLU A 59 -2.07 -16.17 -8.55
N PRO A 60 -2.76 -15.78 -9.61
CA PRO A 60 -4.18 -16.14 -9.74
C PRO A 60 -4.37 -17.60 -10.11
N THR A 61 -5.42 -18.19 -9.57
CA THR A 61 -5.88 -19.49 -10.01
C THR A 61 -6.78 -19.32 -11.23
N PRO A 62 -7.12 -20.42 -11.92
CA PRO A 62 -8.10 -20.31 -13.02
C PRO A 62 -9.42 -19.69 -12.59
N LYS A 63 -9.86 -19.95 -11.37
CA LYS A 63 -11.09 -19.34 -10.86
C LYS A 63 -10.92 -17.84 -10.71
N ASP A 64 -9.77 -17.41 -10.22
CA ASP A 64 -9.50 -15.97 -10.12
C ASP A 64 -9.51 -15.29 -11.47
N ILE A 65 -8.91 -15.94 -12.48
CA ILE A 65 -8.91 -15.42 -13.84
C ILE A 65 -10.34 -15.29 -14.36
N ALA A 66 -11.18 -16.29 -14.10
CA ALA A 66 -12.56 -16.23 -14.52
C ALA A 66 -13.30 -15.07 -13.87
N ASN A 67 -13.06 -14.84 -12.58
CA ASN A 67 -13.68 -13.73 -11.89
C ASN A 67 -13.25 -12.39 -12.49
N ILE A 68 -11.99 -12.26 -12.85
CA ILE A 68 -11.50 -11.05 -13.49
C ILE A 68 -12.18 -10.86 -14.84
N GLN A 69 -12.29 -11.93 -15.62
CA GLN A 69 -12.90 -11.83 -16.94
C GLN A 69 -14.36 -11.40 -16.90
N ASP A 70 -15.07 -11.78 -15.84
CA ASP A 70 -16.48 -11.45 -15.71
C ASP A 70 -16.73 -10.06 -15.14
N ALA A 71 -15.71 -9.41 -14.64
CA ALA A 71 -15.88 -8.09 -14.05
C ALA A 71 -16.02 -7.00 -15.12
N ASP A 72 -16.60 -5.89 -14.74
CA ASP A 72 -16.64 -4.71 -15.60
C ASP A 72 -15.28 -4.01 -15.59
N LEU A 73 -14.66 -3.92 -14.42
CA LEU A 73 -13.33 -3.34 -14.28
C LEU A 73 -12.49 -4.24 -13.39
N PHE A 74 -11.21 -4.23 -13.68
CA PHE A 74 -10.21 -4.89 -12.84
C PHE A 74 -9.16 -3.86 -12.46
N VAL A 75 -9.04 -3.55 -11.16
CA VAL A 75 -8.16 -2.49 -10.67
C VAL A 75 -6.94 -3.11 -10.01
N TYR A 76 -5.77 -2.73 -10.50
CA TYR A 76 -4.50 -3.17 -9.94
C TYR A 76 -3.58 -1.97 -9.80
N ASN A 77 -2.52 -2.12 -9.01
CA ASN A 77 -1.63 -1.02 -8.71
C ASN A 77 -0.67 -0.72 -9.87
N SER A 78 0.08 -1.73 -10.31
CA SER A 78 1.02 -1.58 -11.43
C SER A 78 1.58 -2.94 -11.80
N GLU A 79 2.22 -3.01 -12.95
CA GLU A 79 2.89 -4.24 -13.36
C GLU A 79 4.06 -4.60 -12.45
N TYR A 80 4.53 -3.65 -11.64
CA TYR A 80 5.65 -3.91 -10.73
C TYR A 80 5.19 -4.45 -9.38
N MET A 81 3.91 -4.36 -9.09
CA MET A 81 3.32 -4.95 -7.89
C MET A 81 2.66 -6.28 -8.24
N GLU A 82 1.75 -6.24 -9.19
CA GLU A 82 1.05 -7.44 -9.67
C GLU A 82 1.71 -7.89 -10.95
N THR A 83 2.86 -8.54 -10.81
CA THR A 83 3.72 -8.85 -11.94
C THR A 83 3.08 -9.83 -12.93
N TRP A 84 2.05 -10.55 -12.50
CA TRP A 84 1.33 -11.48 -13.35
C TRP A 84 0.32 -10.82 -14.28
N VAL A 85 0.01 -9.53 -14.06
CA VAL A 85 -1.06 -8.87 -14.81
C VAL A 85 -0.77 -8.76 -16.30
N PRO A 86 0.44 -8.38 -16.75
CA PRO A 86 0.63 -8.29 -18.21
C PRO A 86 0.38 -9.59 -18.93
N SER A 87 0.84 -10.72 -18.35
CA SER A 87 0.61 -12.02 -18.96
C SER A 87 -0.86 -12.40 -18.93
N ALA A 88 -1.53 -12.13 -17.83
CA ALA A 88 -2.95 -12.45 -17.70
C ALA A 88 -3.78 -11.64 -18.68
N GLU A 89 -3.48 -10.36 -18.81
CA GLU A 89 -4.21 -9.50 -19.73
C GLU A 89 -4.05 -10.00 -21.15
N LYS A 90 -2.84 -10.38 -21.50
CA LYS A 90 -2.56 -10.87 -22.85
C LYS A 90 -3.28 -12.19 -23.12
N SER A 91 -3.32 -13.08 -22.14
CA SER A 91 -3.95 -14.38 -22.35
C SER A 91 -5.47 -14.29 -22.37
N MET A 92 -6.05 -13.30 -21.71
CA MET A 92 -7.50 -13.10 -21.73
C MET A 92 -7.98 -12.51 -23.06
N GLY A 93 -7.07 -11.85 -23.76
CA GLY A 93 -7.41 -11.26 -25.06
C GLY A 93 -8.43 -10.16 -24.90
N GLN A 94 -9.51 -10.24 -25.66
CA GLN A 94 -10.52 -9.21 -25.67
C GLN A 94 -11.63 -9.50 -24.70
N GLY A 95 -11.28 -9.78 -23.47
CA GLY A 95 -12.25 -10.03 -22.46
C GLY A 95 -13.12 -8.82 -22.15
N HIS A 96 -14.11 -9.04 -21.32
CA HIS A 96 -15.06 -8.00 -20.95
C HIS A 96 -14.44 -6.94 -20.05
N ALA A 97 -13.58 -7.34 -19.13
CA ALA A 97 -13.07 -6.44 -18.10
C ALA A 97 -12.11 -5.38 -18.63
N VAL A 98 -12.28 -4.16 -18.17
CA VAL A 98 -11.35 -3.08 -18.46
C VAL A 98 -10.28 -3.10 -17.37
N PHE A 99 -9.02 -3.23 -17.77
CA PHE A 99 -7.90 -3.25 -16.83
C PHE A 99 -7.50 -1.82 -16.47
N VAL A 100 -7.49 -1.52 -15.19
CA VAL A 100 -7.22 -0.18 -14.69
C VAL A 100 -5.92 -0.21 -13.90
N ASN A 101 -4.88 0.39 -14.47
CA ASN A 101 -3.60 0.57 -13.77
C ASN A 101 -3.72 1.84 -12.93
N ALA A 102 -3.85 1.68 -11.61
CA ALA A 102 -4.09 2.83 -10.74
C ALA A 102 -2.90 3.79 -10.72
N SER A 103 -1.70 3.29 -11.02
CA SER A 103 -0.48 4.12 -11.02
C SER A 103 -0.22 4.82 -12.34
N LYS A 104 -1.14 4.74 -13.29
CA LYS A 104 -0.91 5.32 -14.61
C LYS A 104 -0.60 6.81 -14.48
N GLY A 105 0.46 7.25 -15.16
CA GLY A 105 0.85 8.65 -15.14
C GLY A 105 1.63 9.08 -13.92
N ILE A 106 1.89 8.18 -12.99
CA ILE A 106 2.73 8.47 -11.84
C ILE A 106 4.17 8.13 -12.19
N ASP A 107 5.09 9.05 -11.89
CA ASP A 107 6.50 8.80 -12.09
C ASP A 107 7.00 7.82 -11.03
N LEU A 108 7.39 6.64 -11.46
CA LEU A 108 7.82 5.61 -10.54
C LEU A 108 9.30 5.76 -10.23
N MET A 109 9.66 5.44 -8.98
CA MET A 109 11.05 5.45 -8.54
C MET A 109 11.66 4.09 -8.82
N GLU A 110 12.96 4.06 -9.03
CA GLU A 110 13.66 2.80 -9.18
C GLU A 110 13.67 2.04 -7.86
N GLY A 111 13.71 0.72 -7.94
CA GLY A 111 13.79 -0.11 -6.77
C GLY A 111 15.08 0.14 -6.01
N SER A 112 15.07 -0.20 -4.73
CA SER A 112 16.20 0.08 -3.87
C SER A 112 17.37 -0.86 -4.18
N GLU A 113 18.55 -0.42 -3.82
CA GLU A 113 19.74 -1.22 -3.95
C GLU A 113 19.66 -2.51 -3.15
N GLU A 114 19.03 -2.43 -2.00
CA GLU A 114 18.85 -3.59 -1.14
C GLU A 114 18.11 -4.70 -1.87
N GLU A 115 17.06 -4.35 -2.60
CA GLU A 115 16.30 -5.34 -3.36
C GLU A 115 17.13 -5.88 -4.52
N HIS A 116 17.93 -5.03 -5.12
CA HIS A 116 18.78 -5.46 -6.22
C HIS A 116 19.80 -6.47 -5.75
N GLU A 117 20.33 -6.31 -4.57
CA GLU A 117 21.32 -7.25 -4.05
C GLU A 117 20.78 -8.64 -3.87
N GLU A 118 19.51 -8.76 -3.55
CA GLU A 118 18.90 -10.06 -3.38
C GLU A 118 18.77 -10.80 -4.70
N HIS A 119 18.84 -10.07 -5.80
CA HIS A 119 18.63 -10.66 -7.11
C HIS A 119 19.80 -10.42 -8.03
N ASP A 120 20.99 -10.37 -7.48
CA ASP A 120 22.15 -9.94 -8.22
C ASP A 120 22.49 -10.79 -9.42
N HIS A 121 21.97 -11.98 -9.52
CA HIS A 121 22.27 -12.85 -10.64
C HIS A 121 21.52 -12.47 -11.90
N GLY A 122 20.44 -11.76 -11.77
CA GLY A 122 19.69 -11.32 -12.93
C GLY A 122 19.92 -9.85 -13.17
N GLU A 123 21.14 -9.46 -13.11
CA GLU A 123 21.49 -8.08 -13.05
C GLU A 123 20.86 -7.22 -14.11
N HIS A 124 20.79 -7.67 -15.33
CA HIS A 124 20.23 -6.85 -16.38
C HIS A 124 18.73 -6.60 -16.22
N GLU A 125 18.05 -7.44 -15.46
CA GLU A 125 16.62 -7.28 -15.26
C GLU A 125 16.29 -6.25 -14.21
N HIS A 126 17.23 -5.99 -13.32
CA HIS A 126 16.95 -5.08 -12.22
C HIS A 126 16.86 -3.65 -12.66
N SER A 127 17.43 -3.31 -13.83
CA SER A 127 17.35 -1.97 -14.34
C SER A 127 15.91 -1.57 -14.64
N HIS A 128 15.00 -2.55 -14.74
CA HIS A 128 13.61 -2.29 -15.03
C HIS A 128 12.71 -2.42 -13.82
N ALA A 129 13.28 -2.79 -12.68
CA ALA A 129 12.49 -2.96 -11.48
C ALA A 129 12.20 -1.61 -10.86
N MET A 130 10.91 -1.31 -10.69
CA MET A 130 10.48 -0.07 -10.09
C MET A 130 9.86 -0.34 -8.74
N ASP A 131 9.95 0.65 -7.86
CA ASP A 131 9.33 0.57 -6.55
C ASP A 131 7.82 0.77 -6.74
N PRO A 132 6.99 -0.19 -6.32
CA PRO A 132 5.55 -0.09 -6.56
C PRO A 132 4.75 0.58 -5.46
N HIS A 133 5.38 1.00 -4.36
CA HIS A 133 4.68 1.37 -3.13
C HIS A 133 4.11 2.80 -3.15
N VAL A 134 3.50 3.19 -4.27
CA VAL A 134 3.02 4.57 -4.45
C VAL A 134 1.87 4.92 -3.51
N TRP A 135 1.06 3.93 -3.13
CA TRP A 135 -0.12 4.19 -2.29
C TRP A 135 0.26 4.69 -0.91
N LEU A 136 1.52 4.55 -0.50
CA LEU A 136 1.96 5.01 0.82
C LEU A 136 2.27 6.51 0.86
N SER A 137 2.21 7.18 -0.28
CA SER A 137 2.25 8.64 -0.32
C SER A 137 0.83 9.18 -0.40
N PRO A 138 0.35 9.95 0.57
CA PRO A 138 -1.00 10.52 0.49
C PRO A 138 -1.25 11.36 -0.75
N VAL A 139 -0.21 11.97 -1.31
CA VAL A 139 -0.35 12.74 -2.55
C VAL A 139 -0.53 11.81 -3.74
N LEU A 140 0.28 10.74 -3.83
CA LEU A 140 0.15 9.81 -4.94
C LEU A 140 -1.11 8.98 -4.82
N ALA A 141 -1.56 8.70 -3.60
CA ALA A 141 -2.84 8.02 -3.40
C ALA A 141 -3.98 8.82 -4.01
N GLN A 142 -3.92 10.15 -3.93
CA GLN A 142 -4.94 10.98 -4.58
C GLN A 142 -4.94 10.78 -6.09
N LYS A 143 -3.76 10.65 -6.69
CA LYS A 143 -3.67 10.40 -8.12
C LYS A 143 -4.26 9.04 -8.48
N GLU A 144 -3.99 8.04 -7.64
CA GLU A 144 -4.59 6.73 -7.86
C GLU A 144 -6.10 6.77 -7.79
N VAL A 145 -6.63 7.47 -6.80
CA VAL A 145 -8.08 7.62 -6.67
C VAL A 145 -8.66 8.30 -7.91
N LYS A 146 -7.98 9.32 -8.42
CA LYS A 146 -8.46 10.01 -9.63
C LYS A 146 -8.42 9.08 -10.85
N ASN A 147 -7.36 8.30 -10.98
CA ASN A 147 -7.26 7.36 -12.10
C ASN A 147 -8.40 6.33 -12.04
N ILE A 148 -8.66 5.81 -10.85
CA ILE A 148 -9.71 4.81 -10.69
C ILE A 148 -11.08 5.44 -10.97
N THR A 149 -11.31 6.63 -10.44
CA THR A 149 -12.59 7.32 -10.64
C THR A 149 -12.87 7.56 -12.11
N ALA A 150 -11.86 8.01 -12.87
CA ALA A 150 -12.05 8.29 -14.29
C ALA A 150 -12.52 7.05 -15.04
N GLN A 151 -11.95 5.89 -14.70
CA GLN A 151 -12.33 4.65 -15.38
C GLN A 151 -13.71 4.17 -14.95
N ILE A 152 -14.04 4.34 -13.67
CA ILE A 152 -15.36 3.96 -13.18
C ILE A 152 -16.44 4.81 -13.84
N VAL A 153 -16.21 6.12 -13.96
CA VAL A 153 -17.16 7.02 -14.62
C VAL A 153 -17.32 6.65 -16.08
N LYS A 154 -16.21 6.32 -16.74
CA LYS A 154 -16.26 5.95 -18.15
C LYS A 154 -17.08 4.67 -18.34
N GLN A 155 -16.99 3.74 -17.41
CA GLN A 155 -17.66 2.46 -17.51
C GLN A 155 -19.12 2.56 -17.11
N ASP A 156 -19.48 3.47 -16.21
CA ASP A 156 -20.84 3.63 -15.70
C ASP A 156 -21.20 5.11 -15.64
N PRO A 157 -21.38 5.75 -16.81
CA PRO A 157 -21.61 7.19 -16.87
C PRO A 157 -22.90 7.66 -16.26
N ASP A 158 -23.89 6.80 -16.13
CA ASP A 158 -25.16 7.20 -15.52
C ASP A 158 -25.01 7.59 -14.07
N ASN A 159 -23.98 7.09 -13.40
CA ASN A 159 -23.72 7.39 -11.99
C ASN A 159 -22.54 8.32 -11.80
N LYS A 160 -22.19 9.07 -12.84
CA LYS A 160 -21.00 9.93 -12.83
C LYS A 160 -20.99 10.89 -11.65
N GLU A 161 -22.10 11.58 -11.40
CA GLU A 161 -22.13 12.57 -10.34
C GLU A 161 -21.93 11.94 -8.98
N TYR A 162 -22.49 10.76 -8.76
CA TYR A 162 -22.34 10.03 -7.52
C TYR A 162 -20.87 9.67 -7.29
N TYR A 163 -20.24 9.09 -8.30
CA TYR A 163 -18.82 8.67 -8.18
C TYR A 163 -17.91 9.87 -8.00
N GLU A 164 -18.15 10.94 -8.74
CA GLU A 164 -17.29 12.12 -8.62
C GLU A 164 -17.44 12.80 -7.27
N LYS A 165 -18.65 12.82 -6.73
CA LYS A 165 -18.85 13.36 -5.40
C LYS A 165 -18.10 12.54 -4.36
N ASN A 166 -18.22 11.20 -4.42
CA ASN A 166 -17.54 10.33 -3.48
C ASN A 166 -16.03 10.46 -3.59
N SER A 167 -15.53 10.52 -4.81
CA SER A 167 -14.11 10.69 -5.06
C SER A 167 -13.59 11.99 -4.46
N LYS A 168 -14.32 13.07 -4.69
CA LYS A 168 -13.93 14.37 -4.18
C LYS A 168 -13.89 14.38 -2.66
N GLU A 169 -14.87 13.73 -2.02
CA GLU A 169 -14.91 13.66 -0.57
C GLU A 169 -13.73 12.88 -0.03
N TYR A 170 -13.42 11.76 -0.67
CA TYR A 170 -12.30 10.95 -0.20
C TYR A 170 -10.97 11.64 -0.45
N ILE A 171 -10.82 12.29 -1.59
CA ILE A 171 -9.60 13.05 -1.88
C ILE A 171 -9.41 14.18 -0.86
N ALA A 172 -10.49 14.81 -0.41
CA ALA A 172 -10.38 15.82 0.63
C ALA A 172 -9.81 15.23 1.91
N LYS A 173 -10.21 14.01 2.27
CA LYS A 173 -9.65 13.32 3.42
C LYS A 173 -8.17 13.01 3.23
N LEU A 174 -7.78 12.63 2.01
CA LEU A 174 -6.37 12.39 1.71
C LEU A 174 -5.57 13.68 1.77
N GLN A 175 -6.16 14.79 1.34
CA GLN A 175 -5.49 16.09 1.45
C GLN A 175 -5.27 16.48 2.91
N ASP A 176 -6.24 16.19 3.77
CA ASP A 176 -6.06 16.44 5.20
C ASP A 176 -4.95 15.55 5.78
N LEU A 177 -4.92 14.31 5.35
CA LEU A 177 -3.84 13.41 5.77
C LEU A 177 -2.48 13.94 5.32
N ASP A 178 -2.40 14.41 4.08
CA ASP A 178 -1.18 15.02 3.55
C ASP A 178 -0.72 16.19 4.42
N LYS A 179 -1.65 17.04 4.84
CA LYS A 179 -1.31 18.17 5.68
C LYS A 179 -0.75 17.73 7.02
N LEU A 180 -1.29 16.67 7.60
CA LEU A 180 -0.79 16.15 8.86
C LEU A 180 0.66 15.67 8.71
N TYR A 181 0.94 14.92 7.65
CA TYR A 181 2.30 14.46 7.39
C TYR A 181 3.23 15.63 7.12
N ARG A 182 2.80 16.59 6.33
CA ARG A 182 3.65 17.72 5.96
C ARG A 182 3.96 18.58 7.18
N THR A 183 2.99 18.81 8.04
CA THR A 183 3.19 19.58 9.26
C THR A 183 4.19 18.88 10.17
N THR A 184 4.05 17.57 10.34
CA THR A 184 4.98 16.81 11.17
C THR A 184 6.39 16.85 10.58
N ALA A 185 6.51 16.68 9.27
CA ALA A 185 7.82 16.69 8.62
C ALA A 185 8.51 18.04 8.77
N LYS A 186 7.76 19.14 8.74
CA LYS A 186 8.34 20.45 8.93
C LYS A 186 8.91 20.65 10.32
N LYS A 187 8.29 20.00 11.32
CA LYS A 187 8.75 20.09 12.69
C LYS A 187 9.86 19.09 13.00
N ALA A 188 10.14 18.17 12.08
CA ALA A 188 11.05 17.08 12.34
C ALA A 188 12.46 17.61 12.55
N GLU A 189 13.06 17.22 13.65
CA GLU A 189 14.45 17.56 13.93
C GLU A 189 15.40 16.53 13.35
N LYS A 190 14.91 15.32 13.15
CA LYS A 190 15.61 14.28 12.40
C LYS A 190 14.79 13.97 11.18
N LYS A 191 15.47 13.83 10.04
CA LYS A 191 14.79 13.53 8.79
C LYS A 191 14.85 12.08 8.40
N GLU A 192 15.63 11.27 9.13
CA GLU A 192 15.82 9.87 8.81
C GLU A 192 14.97 8.98 9.70
N PHE A 193 14.49 7.89 9.13
CA PHE A 193 13.85 6.83 9.91
C PHE A 193 14.35 5.50 9.38
N ILE A 194 14.51 4.56 10.30
CA ILE A 194 15.25 3.32 10.06
C ILE A 194 14.25 2.18 9.94
N THR A 195 14.24 1.50 8.80
CA THR A 195 13.28 0.43 8.54
C THR A 195 14.00 -0.87 8.26
N GLN A 196 13.27 -1.97 8.44
CA GLN A 196 13.78 -3.26 8.04
C GLN A 196 13.75 -3.38 6.50
N HIS A 197 12.69 -2.93 5.87
CA HIS A 197 12.51 -2.99 4.41
C HIS A 197 12.28 -1.61 3.82
N THR A 198 12.44 -1.50 2.50
CA THR A 198 12.30 -0.24 1.80
C THR A 198 10.94 -0.12 1.14
N ALA A 199 9.89 0.06 1.92
CA ALA A 199 8.56 0.24 1.36
C ALA A 199 8.10 1.70 1.35
N PHE A 200 8.81 2.59 2.02
CA PHE A 200 8.33 3.94 2.27
C PHE A 200 9.09 5.02 1.51
N GLY A 201 9.65 4.64 0.34
CA GLY A 201 10.42 5.60 -0.45
C GLY A 201 9.59 6.75 -0.98
N TYR A 202 8.38 6.48 -1.45
CA TYR A 202 7.52 7.56 -1.97
C TYR A 202 7.06 8.48 -0.86
N LEU A 203 6.70 7.92 0.30
CA LEU A 203 6.34 8.73 1.45
C LEU A 203 7.51 9.60 1.88
N ALA A 204 8.69 9.03 1.97
CA ALA A 204 9.87 9.78 2.39
C ALA A 204 10.16 10.91 1.42
N LYS A 205 10.13 10.61 0.13
CA LYS A 205 10.43 11.62 -0.88
C LYS A 205 9.42 12.77 -0.83
N GLU A 206 8.15 12.43 -0.63
CA GLU A 206 7.10 13.44 -0.62
C GLU A 206 7.32 14.47 0.49
N TYR A 207 7.82 14.05 1.63
CA TYR A 207 7.91 14.91 2.80
C TYR A 207 9.33 15.31 3.17
N GLY A 208 10.28 15.06 2.27
CA GLY A 208 11.68 15.45 2.53
C GLY A 208 12.34 14.63 3.61
N LEU A 209 11.87 13.41 3.81
CA LEU A 209 12.43 12.49 4.79
C LEU A 209 13.32 11.49 4.07
N LYS A 210 14.07 10.72 4.84
CA LYS A 210 14.95 9.71 4.28
C LYS A 210 14.73 8.39 4.98
N GLN A 211 14.35 7.38 4.22
CA GLN A 211 14.21 6.03 4.71
C GLN A 211 15.55 5.33 4.60
N VAL A 212 16.02 4.74 5.69
CA VAL A 212 17.30 4.05 5.72
C VAL A 212 17.02 2.59 6.08
N PRO A 213 17.25 1.66 5.15
CA PRO A 213 17.01 0.25 5.44
C PRO A 213 18.21 -0.37 6.17
N ILE A 214 17.92 -1.38 6.98
CA ILE A 214 18.97 -2.14 7.63
C ILE A 214 18.92 -3.57 7.08
N ALA A 215 19.98 -3.95 6.38
CA ALA A 215 20.06 -5.27 5.77
C ALA A 215 20.26 -6.34 6.83
N GLY A 216 19.79 -7.54 6.52
CA GLY A 216 20.04 -8.70 7.36
C GLY A 216 19.12 -8.83 8.56
N LEU A 217 18.09 -8.02 8.62
CA LEU A 217 17.16 -8.03 9.74
C LEU A 217 15.84 -8.66 9.27
N SER A 218 15.39 -9.69 9.96
CA SER A 218 14.14 -10.36 9.63
C SER A 218 13.20 -10.29 10.83
N PRO A 219 11.91 -9.99 10.62
CA PRO A 219 10.99 -9.89 11.75
C PRO A 219 10.67 -11.24 12.40
N ASP A 220 10.87 -12.34 11.67
CA ASP A 220 10.49 -13.66 12.18
C ASP A 220 11.68 -14.53 12.55
N GLN A 221 12.89 -14.00 12.49
CA GLN A 221 14.09 -14.75 12.87
C GLN A 221 14.95 -13.90 13.78
N GLU A 222 15.57 -14.56 14.76
CA GLU A 222 16.51 -13.87 15.63
C GLU A 222 17.73 -13.44 14.82
N PRO A 223 18.17 -12.18 14.94
CA PRO A 223 19.36 -11.75 14.21
C PRO A 223 20.58 -12.54 14.66
N SER A 224 21.52 -12.77 13.72
CA SER A 224 22.77 -13.44 14.05
C SER A 224 23.64 -12.52 14.90
N ALA A 225 24.61 -13.11 15.57
CA ALA A 225 25.55 -12.33 16.38
C ALA A 225 26.26 -11.27 15.55
N ALA A 226 26.62 -11.62 14.32
CA ALA A 226 27.31 -10.68 13.44
C ALA A 226 26.39 -9.52 13.05
N SER A 227 25.12 -9.82 12.75
CA SER A 227 24.16 -8.78 12.42
C SER A 227 23.92 -7.85 13.60
N LEU A 228 23.80 -8.43 14.79
CA LEU A 228 23.60 -7.62 16.00
C LEU A 228 24.79 -6.68 16.23
N ALA A 229 26.00 -7.17 16.02
CA ALA A 229 27.18 -6.33 16.23
C ALA A 229 27.18 -5.15 15.28
N LYS A 230 26.82 -5.38 14.03
CA LYS A 230 26.74 -4.30 13.05
C LYS A 230 25.64 -3.31 13.40
N LEU A 231 24.51 -3.81 13.85
CA LEU A 231 23.40 -2.95 14.22
C LEU A 231 23.74 -2.11 15.45
N LYS A 232 24.45 -2.68 16.43
CA LYS A 232 24.86 -1.93 17.59
C LYS A 232 25.77 -0.78 17.20
N THR A 233 26.74 -1.04 16.34
CA THR A 233 27.66 -0.01 15.89
C THR A 233 26.89 1.08 15.13
N TYR A 234 26.03 0.66 14.21
CA TYR A 234 25.24 1.62 13.42
C TYR A 234 24.34 2.46 14.33
N ALA A 235 23.65 1.81 15.26
CA ALA A 235 22.73 2.51 16.14
C ALA A 235 23.45 3.53 16.99
N LYS A 236 24.65 3.20 17.46
CA LYS A 236 25.43 4.10 18.26
C LYS A 236 25.92 5.29 17.45
N GLU A 237 26.43 5.03 16.23
CA GLU A 237 26.97 6.09 15.37
C GLU A 237 25.89 7.05 14.90
N HIS A 238 24.70 6.55 14.64
CA HIS A 238 23.61 7.37 14.09
C HIS A 238 22.55 7.71 15.13
N ASN A 239 22.78 7.36 16.39
CA ASN A 239 21.86 7.66 17.48
C ASN A 239 20.45 7.15 17.19
N VAL A 240 20.36 5.89 16.74
CA VAL A 240 19.11 5.29 16.36
C VAL A 240 18.31 4.93 17.62
N LYS A 241 17.08 5.41 17.70
CA LYS A 241 16.20 5.15 18.84
C LYS A 241 15.06 4.20 18.50
N VAL A 242 14.69 4.12 17.23
CA VAL A 242 13.56 3.31 16.80
C VAL A 242 13.90 2.60 15.51
N ILE A 243 13.54 1.33 15.42
CA ILE A 243 13.63 0.56 14.17
C ILE A 243 12.21 0.11 13.82
N TYR A 244 11.81 0.38 12.58
CA TYR A 244 10.46 0.08 12.13
C TYR A 244 10.41 -1.21 11.34
N PHE A 245 9.46 -2.05 11.69
CA PHE A 245 9.13 -3.28 10.97
C PHE A 245 7.76 -3.10 10.34
N GLU A 246 7.51 -3.84 9.27
CA GLU A 246 6.17 -3.82 8.67
C GLU A 246 5.15 -4.43 9.61
N GLU A 247 5.58 -5.48 10.31
CA GLU A 247 4.83 -6.06 11.41
C GLU A 247 5.83 -6.77 12.29
N ILE A 248 5.50 -6.94 13.55
CA ILE A 248 6.37 -7.63 14.46
C ILE A 248 5.77 -8.98 14.77
N ALA A 249 6.37 -10.02 14.18
CA ALA A 249 5.86 -11.36 14.32
C ALA A 249 6.21 -11.99 15.65
N SER A 250 7.29 -11.52 16.30
CA SER A 250 7.79 -12.14 17.50
C SER A 250 8.30 -11.11 18.48
N SER A 251 7.81 -11.15 19.71
CA SER A 251 8.31 -10.26 20.73
C SER A 251 9.77 -10.56 21.08
N LYS A 252 10.22 -11.79 20.79
CA LYS A 252 11.60 -12.16 21.06
C LYS A 252 12.57 -11.32 20.23
N VAL A 253 12.26 -11.11 18.95
CA VAL A 253 13.10 -10.27 18.10
C VAL A 253 13.11 -8.84 18.62
N ALA A 254 11.92 -8.31 18.93
CA ALA A 254 11.80 -6.95 19.45
C ALA A 254 12.58 -6.79 20.76
N ASP A 255 12.44 -7.78 21.66
CA ASP A 255 13.13 -7.72 22.93
C ASP A 255 14.64 -7.78 22.78
N THR A 256 15.11 -8.63 21.85
CA THR A 256 16.53 -8.74 21.57
C THR A 256 17.09 -7.40 21.05
N LEU A 257 16.38 -6.77 20.14
CA LEU A 257 16.83 -5.49 19.59
C LEU A 257 16.83 -4.41 20.67
N ALA A 258 15.78 -4.38 21.48
CA ALA A 258 15.69 -3.39 22.53
C ALA A 258 16.82 -3.55 23.53
N SER A 259 17.11 -4.77 23.96
CA SER A 259 18.12 -4.98 25.00
C SER A 259 19.54 -4.91 24.45
N GLU A 260 19.76 -5.35 23.21
CA GLU A 260 21.11 -5.45 22.67
C GLU A 260 21.58 -4.18 22.01
N ILE A 261 20.72 -3.44 21.34
CA ILE A 261 21.16 -2.23 20.63
C ILE A 261 20.55 -0.95 21.17
N GLY A 262 19.69 -1.06 22.19
CA GLY A 262 19.13 0.11 22.83
C GLY A 262 18.11 0.85 21.98
N ALA A 263 17.56 0.18 20.97
CA ALA A 263 16.55 0.78 20.11
C ALA A 263 15.22 0.07 20.34
N LYS A 264 14.17 0.86 20.38
CA LYS A 264 12.83 0.32 20.49
C LYS A 264 12.34 -0.07 19.10
N THR A 265 11.43 -1.02 19.00
CA THR A 265 10.86 -1.42 17.72
C THR A 265 9.42 -0.95 17.63
N GLU A 266 9.01 -0.52 16.45
CA GLU A 266 7.64 -0.12 16.20
C GLU A 266 7.24 -0.61 14.83
N VAL A 267 5.95 -0.48 14.52
CA VAL A 267 5.40 -0.93 13.25
C VAL A 267 5.11 0.26 12.36
N LEU A 268 5.55 0.16 11.10
CA LEU A 268 5.04 0.99 10.03
C LEU A 268 4.30 0.05 9.08
N ASN A 269 3.00 0.18 9.05
CA ASN A 269 2.13 -0.70 8.30
C ASN A 269 2.18 -0.34 6.82
N THR A 270 2.47 -1.32 5.95
CA THR A 270 2.54 -1.08 4.50
C THR A 270 1.17 -1.09 3.84
N LEU A 271 0.12 -1.43 4.58
CA LEU A 271 -1.25 -1.42 4.06
C LEU A 271 -1.46 -2.37 2.88
N GLU A 272 -0.64 -3.42 2.78
CA GLU A 272 -0.86 -4.42 1.75
C GLU A 272 -2.05 -5.31 2.06
N GLY A 273 -2.49 -5.32 3.31
CA GLY A 273 -3.69 -6.00 3.74
C GLY A 273 -4.05 -5.49 5.14
N LEU A 274 -5.29 -5.65 5.54
CA LEU A 274 -5.70 -5.33 6.90
C LEU A 274 -5.79 -6.61 7.71
N SER A 275 -5.29 -6.57 8.93
CA SER A 275 -5.45 -7.71 9.83
C SER A 275 -6.93 -7.85 10.21
N LYS A 276 -7.29 -9.02 10.72
CA LYS A 276 -8.65 -9.22 11.17
C LYS A 276 -9.01 -8.24 12.29
N GLU A 277 -8.07 -7.97 13.18
CA GLU A 277 -8.30 -7.02 14.25
C GLU A 277 -8.59 -5.64 13.70
N GLU A 278 -7.82 -5.20 12.71
CA GLU A 278 -8.05 -3.90 12.08
C GLU A 278 -9.40 -3.84 11.38
N GLN A 279 -9.76 -4.91 10.70
CA GLN A 279 -11.07 -4.98 10.04
C GLN A 279 -12.20 -4.92 11.06
N ASP A 280 -12.07 -5.66 12.16
CA ASP A 280 -13.10 -5.71 13.18
C ASP A 280 -13.29 -4.35 13.84
N LYS A 281 -12.24 -3.55 13.91
CA LYS A 281 -12.33 -2.20 14.46
C LYS A 281 -12.80 -1.17 13.44
N GLY A 282 -13.05 -1.58 12.21
CA GLY A 282 -13.52 -0.67 11.17
C GLY A 282 -12.49 0.29 10.66
N LEU A 283 -11.20 -0.05 10.79
CA LEU A 283 -10.13 0.84 10.37
C LEU A 283 -9.97 0.82 8.86
N GLY A 284 -9.65 1.95 8.28
CA GLY A 284 -9.40 2.08 6.85
C GLY A 284 -8.01 2.63 6.57
N TYR A 285 -7.76 2.91 5.31
CA TYR A 285 -6.46 3.40 4.85
C TYR A 285 -6.02 4.65 5.65
N ILE A 286 -6.91 5.61 5.79
CA ILE A 286 -6.56 6.88 6.44
C ILE A 286 -6.26 6.65 7.91
N ASP A 287 -7.02 5.78 8.58
CA ASP A 287 -6.79 5.48 10.00
C ASP A 287 -5.40 4.88 10.19
N ILE A 288 -5.04 3.91 9.35
CA ILE A 288 -3.74 3.26 9.47
C ILE A 288 -2.60 4.22 9.12
N MET A 289 -2.80 5.08 8.13
CA MET A 289 -1.78 6.08 7.80
C MET A 289 -1.58 7.08 8.93
N LYS A 290 -2.62 7.38 9.69
CA LYS A 290 -2.48 8.22 10.87
C LYS A 290 -1.71 7.49 11.97
N GLN A 291 -1.95 6.19 12.13
CA GLN A 291 -1.16 5.39 13.07
C GLN A 291 0.31 5.37 12.66
N ASN A 292 0.57 5.24 11.36
CA ASN A 292 1.94 5.31 10.86
C ASN A 292 2.59 6.64 11.20
N LEU A 293 1.85 7.71 11.05
CA LEU A 293 2.39 9.03 11.36
C LEU A 293 2.74 9.15 12.84
N ASP A 294 1.86 8.65 13.71
CA ASP A 294 2.14 8.66 15.15
C ASP A 294 3.40 7.87 15.47
N ALA A 295 3.59 6.72 14.83
CA ALA A 295 4.81 5.94 15.02
C ALA A 295 6.04 6.70 14.53
N LEU A 296 5.91 7.37 13.37
CA LEU A 296 7.04 8.12 12.82
C LEU A 296 7.47 9.28 13.71
N LYS A 297 6.55 9.86 14.46
CA LYS A 297 6.88 10.95 15.36
C LYS A 297 7.94 10.55 16.37
N ASP A 298 7.99 9.28 16.75
CA ASP A 298 8.98 8.83 17.73
C ASP A 298 10.40 8.91 17.20
N SER A 299 10.59 8.88 15.88
CA SER A 299 11.90 9.11 15.27
C SER A 299 12.12 10.57 14.94
N LEU A 300 11.11 11.20 14.37
CA LEU A 300 11.28 12.54 13.79
C LEU A 300 11.34 13.63 14.84
N LEU A 301 10.68 13.43 15.98
CA LEU A 301 10.60 14.45 17.03
C LEU A 301 11.34 14.04 18.30
N VAL A 302 12.27 13.11 18.17
CA VAL A 302 12.97 12.53 19.32
C VAL A 302 13.74 13.55 20.13
N LYS A 303 14.30 14.55 19.46
CA LYS A 303 15.08 15.55 20.16
C LYS A 303 14.21 16.38 21.09
N SER A 304 12.99 16.71 20.66
CA SER A 304 12.06 17.43 21.50
C SER A 304 11.71 16.63 22.73
N LEU A 305 11.51 15.32 22.57
CA LEU A 305 11.20 14.46 23.71
C LEU A 305 12.35 14.38 24.68
N GLU A 306 13.59 14.28 24.17
CA GLU A 306 14.75 14.24 25.03
C GLU A 306 14.90 15.52 25.80
N HIS A 307 14.63 16.63 25.16
CA HIS A 307 14.71 17.92 25.82
C HIS A 307 13.70 18.00 26.97
N HIS A 308 12.51 17.49 26.73
CA HIS A 308 11.49 17.44 27.74
C HIS A 308 11.95 16.65 28.96
N HIS A 309 12.59 15.52 28.72
CA HIS A 309 13.07 14.68 29.82
C HIS A 309 14.13 15.39 30.66
N HIS A 310 14.95 16.22 30.05
CA HIS A 310 16.00 16.91 30.78
C HIS A 310 15.48 17.95 31.75
N HIS A 311 14.25 18.39 31.56
CA HIS A 311 13.66 19.38 32.45
C HIS A 311 12.97 18.74 33.67
N HIS A 312 12.93 17.46 33.70
CA HIS A 312 12.38 16.73 34.84
C HIS A 312 13.50 16.13 35.65
#